data_66e6c914b29081f7944b96e146449349
#
_entry.id   66e6c914b29081f7944b96e146449349
#
_cell.length_a   1.000
_cell.length_b   1.000
_cell.length_c   1.000
_cell.angle_alpha   90.00
_cell.angle_beta   90.00
_cell.angle_gamma   90.00
#
_symmetry.space_group_name_H-M   'P 1'
#
loop_
_entity.id
_entity.type
_entity.pdbx_description
1 polymer ?
#
loop_
_entity_poly.entity_id
_entity_poly.type
_entity_poly.pdbx_seq_one_letter_code
_entity_poly.pdbx_strand_id
1 'polypeptide(L)'
;MKKKNIIITVAIIIVIIATIAVMINLKKSKGTQNGQLETASQMKSMFDSVYSKLKDELPSLNTQKISTKDATQITAYTGIQSTDCVETLVVSEPLMSSQAYSAVTVKVKDGTDIEKIKNEMLENIDMAKWICVSAGKLYITNNGNTIFMVMADEEWSKPVYDEFKRYVNNNIGKELEKDGEDGTTLPEEIIVQ
;
A
#
# COMPACT_ATOMS: atom_id res chain seq x y z
N MET A 1 -39.42 -42.80 25.40
CA MET A 1 -37.99 -42.81 25.02
C MET A 1 -37.67 -42.02 23.73
N LYS A 2 -38.47 -42.07 22.67
CA LYS A 2 -38.16 -41.39 21.37
C LYS A 2 -38.09 -39.83 21.42
N LYS A 3 -38.98 -39.16 22.16
CA LYS A 3 -38.98 -37.68 22.25
C LYS A 3 -37.75 -37.11 22.94
N LYS A 4 -37.18 -37.77 23.94
CA LYS A 4 -35.99 -37.31 24.67
C LYS A 4 -34.74 -37.35 23.80
N ASN A 5 -34.61 -38.38 22.96
CA ASN A 5 -33.48 -38.48 22.02
C ASN A 5 -33.53 -37.43 20.90
N ILE A 6 -34.73 -37.10 20.42
CA ILE A 6 -34.90 -36.04 19.41
C ILE A 6 -34.47 -34.67 19.96
N ILE A 7 -34.86 -34.35 21.21
CA ILE A 7 -34.46 -33.08 21.85
C ILE A 7 -32.95 -32.98 22.02
N ILE A 8 -32.28 -34.06 22.40
CA ILE A 8 -30.82 -34.13 22.56
C ILE A 8 -30.13 -33.95 21.20
N THR A 9 -30.64 -34.58 20.13
CA THR A 9 -30.07 -34.47 18.79
C THR A 9 -30.20 -33.04 18.24
N VAL A 10 -31.34 -32.38 18.44
CA VAL A 10 -31.56 -30.97 18.03
C VAL A 10 -30.64 -30.03 18.80
N ALA A 11 -30.45 -30.24 20.10
CA ALA A 11 -29.54 -29.43 20.91
C ALA A 11 -28.08 -29.55 20.42
N ILE A 12 -27.62 -30.75 20.07
CA ILE A 12 -26.27 -30.99 19.53
C ILE A 12 -26.09 -30.26 18.18
N ILE A 13 -27.08 -30.33 17.28
CA ILE A 13 -27.04 -29.65 15.99
C ILE A 13 -26.95 -28.12 16.17
N ILE A 14 -27.70 -27.53 17.09
CA ILE A 14 -27.65 -26.10 17.38
C ILE A 14 -26.25 -25.69 17.89
N VAL A 15 -25.64 -26.48 18.76
CA VAL A 15 -24.28 -26.23 19.27
C VAL A 15 -23.26 -26.31 18.13
N ILE A 16 -23.37 -27.28 17.23
CA ILE A 16 -22.48 -27.41 16.07
C ILE A 16 -22.62 -26.19 15.13
N ILE A 17 -23.84 -25.75 14.84
CA ILE A 17 -24.09 -24.58 13.99
C ILE A 17 -23.53 -23.31 14.66
N ALA A 18 -23.72 -23.16 15.98
CA ALA A 18 -23.18 -22.02 16.73
C ALA A 18 -21.63 -22.02 16.72
N THR A 19 -20.98 -23.18 16.89
CA THR A 19 -19.50 -23.29 16.82
C THR A 19 -18.97 -23.01 15.42
N ILE A 20 -19.66 -23.47 14.36
CA ILE A 20 -19.29 -23.17 12.97
C ILE A 20 -19.46 -21.68 12.68
N ALA A 21 -20.54 -21.05 13.14
CA ALA A 21 -20.76 -19.60 12.99
C ALA A 21 -19.70 -18.76 13.72
N VAL A 22 -19.27 -19.18 14.91
CA VAL A 22 -18.16 -18.56 15.66
C VAL A 22 -16.84 -18.74 14.92
N MET A 23 -16.56 -19.94 14.38
CA MET A 23 -15.35 -20.19 13.58
C MET A 23 -15.32 -19.40 12.27
N ILE A 24 -16.48 -19.19 11.60
CA ILE A 24 -16.59 -18.37 10.40
C ILE A 24 -16.38 -16.90 10.74
N ASN A 25 -16.92 -16.41 11.85
CA ASN A 25 -16.70 -15.04 12.33
C ASN A 25 -15.24 -14.83 12.79
N LEU A 26 -14.62 -15.81 13.43
CA LEU A 26 -13.19 -15.77 13.77
C LEU A 26 -12.29 -15.81 12.52
N LYS A 27 -12.68 -16.52 11.44
CA LYS A 27 -11.98 -16.45 10.14
C LYS A 27 -12.20 -15.11 9.42
N LYS A 28 -13.38 -14.48 9.54
CA LYS A 28 -13.63 -13.13 9.03
C LYS A 28 -12.93 -12.03 9.84
N SER A 29 -12.67 -12.28 11.11
CA SER A 29 -11.95 -11.38 12.03
C SER A 29 -10.43 -11.65 12.07
N LYS A 30 -9.86 -12.42 11.13
CA LYS A 30 -8.42 -12.37 10.85
C LYS A 30 -8.09 -11.15 10.00
N GLY A 31 -8.52 -9.97 10.44
CA GLY A 31 -7.79 -8.75 10.26
C GLY A 31 -6.44 -8.98 10.92
N THR A 32 -5.40 -8.86 10.12
CA THR A 32 -3.98 -8.71 10.44
C THR A 32 -3.60 -9.10 11.87
N GLN A 33 -3.32 -10.38 12.12
CA GLN A 33 -2.59 -10.77 13.32
C GLN A 33 -1.21 -10.10 13.21
N ASN A 34 -0.92 -9.17 14.13
CA ASN A 34 0.26 -8.31 14.24
C ASN A 34 0.32 -7.06 13.34
N GLY A 35 -0.75 -6.61 12.68
CA GLY A 35 -0.72 -5.37 11.90
C GLY A 35 0.18 -5.42 10.66
N GLN A 36 0.61 -6.59 10.17
CA GLN A 36 1.45 -6.73 8.99
C GLN A 36 0.63 -6.94 7.71
N LEU A 37 1.04 -6.28 6.63
CA LEU A 37 0.45 -6.39 5.30
C LEU A 37 1.16 -7.51 4.53
N GLU A 38 0.52 -8.69 4.41
CA GLU A 38 1.16 -9.88 3.85
C GLU A 38 0.64 -10.24 2.45
N THR A 39 -0.55 -9.80 2.09
CA THR A 39 -1.22 -10.20 0.85
C THR A 39 -1.73 -9.01 0.05
N ALA A 40 -1.86 -9.18 -1.27
CA ALA A 40 -2.45 -8.15 -2.13
C ALA A 40 -3.87 -7.74 -1.71
N SER A 41 -4.66 -8.64 -1.14
CA SER A 41 -6.00 -8.33 -0.62
C SER A 41 -5.93 -7.41 0.59
N GLN A 42 -4.99 -7.66 1.52
CA GLN A 42 -4.79 -6.78 2.69
C GLN A 42 -4.28 -5.40 2.26
N MET A 43 -3.36 -5.34 1.28
CA MET A 43 -2.85 -4.08 0.73
C MET A 43 -3.96 -3.26 0.06
N LYS A 44 -4.83 -3.91 -0.74
CA LYS A 44 -6.01 -3.23 -1.31
C LYS A 44 -6.96 -2.74 -0.23
N SER A 45 -7.28 -3.56 0.76
CA SER A 45 -8.14 -3.16 1.88
C SER A 45 -7.54 -2.02 2.72
N MET A 46 -6.21 -1.95 2.82
CA MET A 46 -5.52 -0.83 3.42
C MET A 46 -5.75 0.45 2.61
N PHE A 47 -5.56 0.43 1.29
CA PHE A 47 -5.84 1.59 0.43
C PHE A 47 -7.31 2.03 0.54
N ASP A 48 -8.26 1.09 0.46
CA ASP A 48 -9.70 1.39 0.61
C ASP A 48 -9.98 2.07 1.96
N SER A 49 -9.37 1.58 3.04
CA SER A 49 -9.54 2.15 4.39
C SER A 49 -8.94 3.55 4.51
N VAL A 50 -7.73 3.77 4.00
CA VAL A 50 -7.05 5.07 4.01
C VAL A 50 -7.86 6.09 3.20
N TYR A 51 -8.22 5.75 1.96
CA TYR A 51 -8.95 6.66 1.07
C TYR A 51 -10.38 6.95 1.55
N SER A 52 -11.02 6.01 2.24
CA SER A 52 -12.36 6.25 2.79
C SER A 52 -12.41 7.42 3.78
N LYS A 53 -11.27 7.78 4.38
CA LYS A 53 -11.15 8.88 5.33
C LYS A 53 -10.78 10.21 4.66
N LEU A 54 -10.29 10.15 3.42
CA LEU A 54 -9.77 11.28 2.65
C LEU A 54 -10.57 11.53 1.35
N LYS A 55 -11.84 11.09 1.30
CA LYS A 55 -12.65 11.04 0.07
C LYS A 55 -12.76 12.35 -0.69
N ASP A 56 -12.84 13.47 0.03
CA ASP A 56 -13.08 14.78 -0.55
C ASP A 56 -11.77 15.51 -0.87
N GLU A 57 -10.63 14.92 -0.53
CA GLU A 57 -9.30 15.52 -0.63
C GLU A 57 -8.48 14.92 -1.77
N LEU A 58 -8.78 13.67 -2.18
CA LEU A 58 -7.98 12.92 -3.15
C LEU A 58 -8.65 12.84 -4.52
N PRO A 59 -7.86 12.72 -5.60
CA PRO A 59 -8.39 12.43 -6.92
C PRO A 59 -9.04 11.04 -7.00
N SER A 60 -9.77 10.76 -8.08
CA SER A 60 -10.30 9.43 -8.33
C SER A 60 -9.16 8.45 -8.61
N LEU A 61 -8.95 7.49 -7.72
CA LEU A 61 -7.83 6.55 -7.73
C LEU A 61 -8.28 5.15 -8.15
N ASN A 62 -7.44 4.46 -8.92
CA ASN A 62 -7.56 3.06 -9.27
C ASN A 62 -6.47 2.24 -8.57
N THR A 63 -6.89 1.28 -7.75
CA THR A 63 -5.97 0.41 -7.01
C THR A 63 -5.93 -0.99 -7.61
N GLN A 64 -4.76 -1.41 -8.07
CA GLN A 64 -4.59 -2.69 -8.77
C GLN A 64 -3.33 -3.45 -8.33
N LYS A 65 -3.40 -4.79 -8.45
CA LYS A 65 -2.22 -5.64 -8.31
C LYS A 65 -1.46 -5.67 -9.62
N ILE A 66 -0.15 -5.45 -9.56
CA ILE A 66 0.76 -5.56 -10.70
C ILE A 66 1.37 -6.97 -10.75
N SER A 67 1.62 -7.45 -11.96
CA SER A 67 2.30 -8.73 -12.17
C SER A 67 3.77 -8.64 -11.77
N THR A 68 4.20 -9.51 -10.87
CA THR A 68 5.63 -9.59 -10.48
C THR A 68 6.52 -10.26 -11.52
N LYS A 69 5.94 -10.67 -12.66
CA LYS A 69 6.71 -11.17 -13.83
C LYS A 69 7.14 -10.05 -14.77
N ASP A 70 6.60 -8.85 -14.59
CA ASP A 70 6.91 -7.67 -15.41
C ASP A 70 7.89 -6.77 -14.66
N ALA A 71 9.19 -7.03 -14.87
CA ALA A 71 10.26 -6.27 -14.23
C ALA A 71 10.22 -4.78 -14.59
N THR A 72 9.81 -4.45 -15.83
CA THR A 72 9.71 -3.06 -16.30
C THR A 72 8.66 -2.30 -15.51
N GLN A 73 7.48 -2.89 -15.30
CA GLN A 73 6.44 -2.26 -14.48
C GLN A 73 6.85 -2.13 -13.00
N ILE A 74 7.50 -3.16 -12.43
CA ILE A 74 8.00 -3.06 -11.06
C ILE A 74 8.93 -1.88 -10.91
N THR A 75 9.95 -1.78 -11.77
CA THR A 75 10.91 -0.67 -11.74
C THR A 75 10.22 0.69 -11.93
N ALA A 76 9.31 0.81 -12.89
CA ALA A 76 8.61 2.06 -13.16
C ALA A 76 7.76 2.55 -11.98
N TYR A 77 7.13 1.64 -11.23
CA TYR A 77 6.30 2.00 -10.08
C TYR A 77 7.08 2.17 -8.78
N THR A 78 8.22 1.53 -8.63
CA THR A 78 8.92 1.45 -7.34
C THR A 78 10.34 2.01 -7.34
N GLY A 79 10.98 2.14 -8.49
CA GLY A 79 12.43 2.44 -8.59
C GLY A 79 13.33 1.23 -8.32
N ILE A 80 12.80 0.07 -7.92
CA ILE A 80 13.58 -1.14 -7.66
C ILE A 80 14.16 -1.68 -8.96
N GLN A 81 15.47 -1.87 -9.01
CA GLN A 81 16.19 -2.40 -10.18
C GLN A 81 16.29 -3.94 -10.13
N SER A 82 16.55 -4.49 -8.93
CA SER A 82 16.63 -5.94 -8.70
C SER A 82 15.26 -6.49 -8.31
N THR A 83 14.41 -6.75 -9.31
CA THR A 83 12.99 -7.08 -9.11
C THR A 83 12.74 -8.49 -8.57
N ASP A 84 13.74 -9.36 -8.54
CA ASP A 84 13.63 -10.75 -8.06
C ASP A 84 13.21 -10.86 -6.58
N CYS A 85 13.48 -9.83 -5.79
CA CYS A 85 13.06 -9.80 -4.39
C CYS A 85 11.55 -9.51 -4.20
N VAL A 86 10.83 -9.07 -5.23
CA VAL A 86 9.43 -8.64 -5.13
C VAL A 86 8.48 -9.84 -5.17
N GLU A 87 7.68 -10.03 -4.13
CA GLU A 87 6.64 -11.07 -4.06
C GLU A 87 5.26 -10.55 -4.45
N THR A 88 4.92 -9.33 -4.06
CA THR A 88 3.61 -8.73 -4.33
C THR A 88 3.77 -7.22 -4.50
N LEU A 89 3.11 -6.67 -5.51
CA LEU A 89 3.05 -5.24 -5.77
C LEU A 89 1.60 -4.83 -5.97
N VAL A 90 1.14 -3.84 -5.21
CA VAL A 90 -0.16 -3.18 -5.39
C VAL A 90 0.11 -1.69 -5.57
N VAL A 91 -0.49 -1.13 -6.61
CA VAL A 91 -0.32 0.27 -7.02
C VAL A 91 -1.65 0.97 -7.01
N SER A 92 -1.68 2.21 -6.59
CA SER A 92 -2.83 3.10 -6.65
C SER A 92 -2.43 4.39 -7.34
N GLU A 93 -3.07 4.69 -8.47
CA GLU A 93 -2.81 5.87 -9.29
C GLU A 93 -4.11 6.50 -9.79
N PRO A 94 -4.09 7.79 -10.17
CA PRO A 94 -5.24 8.47 -10.75
C PRO A 94 -5.69 7.83 -12.06
N LEU A 95 -6.97 7.95 -12.35
CA LEU A 95 -7.52 7.61 -13.65
C LEU A 95 -7.11 8.59 -14.75
N MET A 96 -6.61 9.77 -14.34
CA MET A 96 -6.17 10.85 -15.24
C MET A 96 -4.67 11.10 -15.08
N SER A 97 -3.94 11.07 -16.19
CA SER A 97 -2.47 11.25 -16.22
C SER A 97 -1.98 12.67 -15.93
N SER A 98 -2.89 13.64 -15.77
CA SER A 98 -2.58 15.03 -15.41
C SER A 98 -2.52 15.29 -13.90
N GLN A 99 -2.59 14.27 -13.09
CA GLN A 99 -2.53 14.34 -11.63
C GLN A 99 -1.31 13.57 -11.14
N ALA A 100 -0.35 14.27 -10.55
CA ALA A 100 0.85 13.66 -10.00
C ALA A 100 0.55 12.98 -8.66
N TYR A 101 0.14 11.72 -8.71
CA TYR A 101 -0.08 10.89 -7.55
C TYR A 101 0.29 9.45 -7.85
N SER A 102 1.07 8.81 -6.99
CA SER A 102 1.30 7.37 -7.02
C SER A 102 1.54 6.88 -5.61
N ALA A 103 0.78 5.86 -5.21
CA ALA A 103 1.02 5.16 -3.95
C ALA A 103 1.20 3.66 -4.23
N VAL A 104 2.21 3.06 -3.62
CA VAL A 104 2.51 1.64 -3.81
C VAL A 104 2.73 0.92 -2.49
N THR A 105 2.35 -0.34 -2.47
CA THR A 105 2.78 -1.30 -1.45
C THR A 105 3.50 -2.44 -2.14
N VAL A 106 4.73 -2.70 -1.74
CA VAL A 106 5.54 -3.78 -2.28
C VAL A 106 6.00 -4.70 -1.16
N LYS A 107 5.55 -5.97 -1.20
CA LYS A 107 6.07 -7.01 -0.33
C LYS A 107 7.29 -7.62 -0.96
N VAL A 108 8.37 -7.70 -0.20
CA VAL A 108 9.60 -8.37 -0.59
C VAL A 108 9.77 -9.71 0.14
N LYS A 109 10.60 -10.57 -0.42
CA LYS A 109 10.91 -11.91 0.12
C LYS A 109 11.56 -11.81 1.50
N ASP A 110 11.34 -12.84 2.31
CA ASP A 110 12.01 -12.98 3.60
C ASP A 110 13.54 -12.97 3.43
N GLY A 111 14.22 -12.27 4.34
CA GLY A 111 15.66 -12.11 4.31
C GLY A 111 16.17 -11.00 3.38
N THR A 112 15.28 -10.29 2.67
CA THR A 112 15.65 -9.09 1.90
C THR A 112 16.01 -7.95 2.85
N ASP A 113 17.08 -7.23 2.55
CA ASP A 113 17.45 -6.01 3.27
C ASP A 113 16.48 -4.86 2.91
N ILE A 114 15.50 -4.65 3.79
CA ILE A 114 14.43 -3.66 3.60
C ILE A 114 14.98 -2.24 3.49
N GLU A 115 15.98 -1.89 4.31
CA GLU A 115 16.55 -0.55 4.28
C GLU A 115 17.27 -0.28 2.96
N LYS A 116 17.99 -1.27 2.43
CA LYS A 116 18.60 -1.17 1.13
C LYS A 116 17.57 -0.95 0.03
N ILE A 117 16.46 -1.72 0.04
CA ILE A 117 15.40 -1.57 -0.97
C ILE A 117 14.71 -0.20 -0.86
N LYS A 118 14.42 0.29 0.35
CA LYS A 118 13.83 1.63 0.52
C LYS A 118 14.75 2.74 -0.01
N ASN A 119 16.06 2.66 0.24
CA ASN A 119 17.02 3.62 -0.32
C ASN A 119 17.08 3.52 -1.84
N GLU A 120 17.09 2.32 -2.41
CA GLU A 120 17.05 2.11 -3.87
C GLU A 120 15.78 2.73 -4.49
N MET A 121 14.62 2.54 -3.84
CA MET A 121 13.36 3.18 -4.25
C MET A 121 13.47 4.71 -4.20
N LEU A 122 13.99 5.26 -3.10
CA LEU A 122 14.17 6.71 -2.91
C LEU A 122 15.06 7.35 -3.98
N GLU A 123 16.13 6.67 -4.34
CA GLU A 123 17.13 7.16 -5.31
C GLU A 123 16.61 7.10 -6.75
N ASN A 124 15.93 6.00 -7.11
CA ASN A 124 15.66 5.69 -8.51
C ASN A 124 14.22 5.99 -8.95
N ILE A 125 13.29 6.29 -8.05
CA ILE A 125 11.92 6.59 -8.45
C ILE A 125 11.86 7.93 -9.21
N ASP A 126 11.19 7.92 -10.35
CA ASP A 126 10.92 9.12 -11.12
C ASP A 126 9.69 9.85 -10.56
N MET A 127 9.93 11.00 -9.91
CA MET A 127 8.87 11.86 -9.37
C MET A 127 8.21 12.75 -10.43
N ALA A 128 8.70 12.74 -11.67
CA ALA A 128 8.18 13.50 -12.82
C ALA A 128 7.63 12.59 -13.94
N LYS A 129 7.28 11.35 -13.61
CA LYS A 129 6.83 10.34 -14.60
C LYS A 129 5.52 10.67 -15.33
N TRP A 130 4.81 11.72 -14.92
CA TRP A 130 3.56 12.17 -15.55
C TRP A 130 3.79 13.24 -16.61
N ILE A 131 2.75 13.56 -17.39
CA ILE A 131 2.82 14.57 -18.44
C ILE A 131 2.57 15.95 -17.82
N CYS A 132 3.56 16.84 -17.90
CA CYS A 132 3.50 18.24 -17.45
C CYS A 132 3.28 18.46 -15.95
N VAL A 133 3.36 17.44 -15.12
CA VAL A 133 3.24 17.53 -13.66
C VAL A 133 4.25 16.60 -12.99
N SER A 134 4.68 16.97 -11.79
CA SER A 134 5.60 16.19 -10.96
C SER A 134 5.08 16.14 -9.53
N ALA A 135 5.46 15.11 -8.78
CA ALA A 135 5.16 15.02 -7.37
C ALA A 135 6.08 15.94 -6.56
N GLY A 136 5.49 16.76 -5.68
CA GLY A 136 6.24 17.68 -4.81
C GLY A 136 6.87 17.01 -3.60
N LYS A 137 6.32 15.86 -3.15
CA LYS A 137 6.82 15.15 -1.96
C LYS A 137 6.68 13.65 -2.11
N LEU A 138 7.64 12.92 -1.53
CA LEU A 138 7.65 11.46 -1.46
C LEU A 138 7.92 11.02 -0.02
N TYR A 139 7.15 10.04 0.44
CA TYR A 139 7.33 9.37 1.73
C TYR A 139 7.46 7.86 1.53
N ILE A 140 8.43 7.25 2.22
CA ILE A 140 8.64 5.79 2.22
C ILE A 140 8.79 5.29 3.65
N THR A 141 8.13 4.18 3.97
CA THR A 141 8.37 3.39 5.18
C THR A 141 8.04 1.92 4.91
N ASN A 142 8.09 1.07 5.92
CA ASN A 142 7.68 -0.33 5.80
C ASN A 142 6.88 -0.79 7.02
N ASN A 143 6.05 -1.80 6.79
CA ASN A 143 5.36 -2.57 7.81
C ASN A 143 5.77 -4.05 7.63
N GLY A 144 6.69 -4.53 8.49
CA GLY A 144 7.35 -5.82 8.27
C GLY A 144 8.09 -5.83 6.93
N ASN A 145 7.85 -6.87 6.11
CA ASN A 145 8.46 -7.02 4.78
C ASN A 145 7.69 -6.28 3.67
N THR A 146 6.69 -5.48 4.02
CA THR A 146 5.93 -4.69 3.05
C THR A 146 6.31 -3.23 3.15
N ILE A 147 6.90 -2.71 2.08
CA ILE A 147 7.27 -1.30 1.94
C ILE A 147 6.05 -0.54 1.42
N PHE A 148 5.77 0.60 2.00
CA PHE A 148 4.78 1.57 1.54
C PHE A 148 5.51 2.82 1.06
N MET A 149 5.13 3.31 -0.11
CA MET A 149 5.60 4.57 -0.67
C MET A 149 4.40 5.35 -1.20
N VAL A 150 4.40 6.65 -1.01
CA VAL A 150 3.46 7.58 -1.64
C VAL A 150 4.22 8.81 -2.13
N MET A 151 3.92 9.24 -3.35
CA MET A 151 4.44 10.48 -3.92
C MET A 151 3.31 11.25 -4.62
N ALA A 152 3.20 12.51 -4.28
CA ALA A 152 2.21 13.48 -4.81
C ALA A 152 2.59 14.89 -4.33
N ASP A 153 1.72 15.87 -4.57
CA ASP A 153 1.78 17.12 -3.83
C ASP A 153 1.62 16.84 -2.33
N GLU A 154 2.23 17.67 -1.47
CA GLU A 154 2.26 17.42 -0.03
C GLU A 154 0.85 17.38 0.58
N GLU A 155 -0.08 18.19 0.04
CA GLU A 155 -1.49 18.19 0.47
C GLU A 155 -2.20 16.83 0.31
N TRP A 156 -1.72 15.97 -0.61
CA TRP A 156 -2.24 14.61 -0.82
C TRP A 156 -1.34 13.54 -0.18
N SER A 157 -0.03 13.65 -0.37
CA SER A 157 0.92 12.62 0.09
C SER A 157 0.98 12.51 1.61
N LYS A 158 1.01 13.65 2.32
CA LYS A 158 1.13 13.68 3.78
C LYS A 158 -0.07 13.08 4.50
N PRO A 159 -1.33 13.45 4.19
CA PRO A 159 -2.50 12.83 4.80
C PRO A 159 -2.59 11.32 4.53
N VAL A 160 -2.29 10.89 3.30
CA VAL A 160 -2.28 9.45 2.94
C VAL A 160 -1.23 8.69 3.73
N TYR A 161 -0.03 9.26 3.86
CA TYR A 161 1.05 8.68 4.64
C TYR A 161 0.70 8.55 6.12
N ASP A 162 0.10 9.59 6.71
CA ASP A 162 -0.32 9.58 8.12
C ASP A 162 -1.46 8.58 8.38
N GLU A 163 -2.43 8.46 7.45
CA GLU A 163 -3.49 7.45 7.56
C GLU A 163 -2.96 6.03 7.39
N PHE A 164 -1.96 5.82 6.52
CA PHE A 164 -1.25 4.54 6.44
C PHE A 164 -0.63 4.17 7.79
N LYS A 165 0.10 5.09 8.43
CA LYS A 165 0.70 4.85 9.75
C LYS A 165 -0.35 4.48 10.80
N ARG A 166 -1.49 5.18 10.81
CA ARG A 166 -2.60 4.86 11.70
C ARG A 166 -3.18 3.47 11.41
N TYR A 167 -3.34 3.12 10.13
CA TYR A 167 -3.87 1.82 9.73
C TYR A 167 -3.05 0.65 10.26
N VAL A 168 -1.72 0.78 10.24
CA VAL A 168 -0.79 -0.24 10.75
C VAL A 168 -0.45 -0.04 12.24
N ASN A 169 -1.20 0.78 12.98
CA ASN A 169 -1.00 1.08 14.41
C ASN A 169 0.40 1.61 14.73
N ASN A 170 0.98 2.41 13.84
CA ASN A 170 2.37 2.91 13.90
C ASN A 170 3.43 1.79 13.99
N ASN A 171 3.08 0.57 13.59
CA ASN A 171 4.04 -0.53 13.45
C ASN A 171 4.79 -0.38 12.12
N ILE A 172 5.72 0.57 12.09
CA ILE A 172 6.49 0.96 10.90
C ILE A 172 7.99 0.88 11.16
N GLY A 173 8.76 0.72 10.08
CA GLY A 173 10.22 0.84 10.10
C GLY A 173 10.69 2.28 9.96
N LYS A 174 11.96 2.45 9.60
CA LYS A 174 12.55 3.78 9.36
C LYS A 174 11.78 4.52 8.26
N GLU A 175 11.49 5.79 8.52
CA GLU A 175 10.86 6.68 7.55
C GLU A 175 11.93 7.35 6.68
N LEU A 176 11.67 7.45 5.37
CA LEU A 176 12.48 8.20 4.40
C LEU A 176 11.56 9.16 3.66
N GLU A 177 12.10 10.32 3.27
CA GLU A 177 11.37 11.31 2.48
C GLU A 177 12.28 11.97 1.45
N LYS A 178 11.68 12.52 0.41
CA LYS A 178 12.37 13.28 -0.65
C LYS A 178 11.44 14.38 -1.15
N ASP A 179 11.98 15.56 -1.35
CA ASP A 179 11.29 16.64 -2.04
C ASP A 179 11.42 16.48 -3.55
N GLY A 180 10.34 16.78 -4.29
CA GLY A 180 10.38 16.87 -5.73
C GLY A 180 11.22 18.08 -6.17
N GLU A 181 11.74 18.03 -7.39
CA GLU A 181 12.34 19.22 -7.97
C GLU A 181 11.26 20.26 -8.24
N ASP A 182 11.40 21.44 -7.64
CA ASP A 182 10.56 22.59 -8.00
C ASP A 182 10.78 22.92 -9.47
N GLY A 183 9.75 22.72 -10.30
CA GLY A 183 9.80 23.03 -11.73
C GLY A 183 10.04 24.52 -12.07
N THR A 184 10.46 25.32 -11.08
CA THR A 184 10.77 26.76 -11.18
C THR A 184 12.26 27.08 -11.25
N THR A 185 13.17 26.11 -11.08
CA THR A 185 14.59 26.34 -11.38
C THR A 185 14.82 26.22 -12.87
N LEU A 186 14.54 27.30 -13.61
CA LEU A 186 15.15 27.50 -14.92
C LEU A 186 16.67 27.43 -14.72
N PRO A 187 17.42 26.68 -15.57
CA PRO A 187 18.88 26.68 -15.51
C PRO A 187 19.38 28.12 -15.58
N GLU A 188 20.23 28.56 -14.64
CA GLU A 188 20.85 29.89 -14.60
C GLU A 188 21.75 30.23 -15.84
N GLU A 189 21.71 29.41 -16.86
CA GLU A 189 22.60 29.54 -18.04
C GLU A 189 21.95 30.10 -19.31
N ILE A 190 20.94 30.96 -19.22
CA ILE A 190 20.55 31.77 -20.38
C ILE A 190 20.50 33.26 -19.97
N ILE A 191 21.63 33.77 -19.50
CA ILE A 191 21.94 35.17 -19.65
C ILE A 191 22.92 35.30 -20.84
N VAL A 192 22.37 35.35 -22.05
CA VAL A 192 23.14 35.74 -23.23
C VAL A 192 23.36 37.27 -23.13
N GLN A 193 24.63 37.64 -23.01
CA GLN A 193 25.10 39.01 -23.18
C GLN A 193 24.80 39.53 -24.59
#